data_fa6e3a76cb7c5d947b16f6c29a3d27b1
#
_entry.id   fa6e3a76cb7c5d947b16f6c29a3d27b1
#
_cell.length_a   1.000
_cell.length_b   1.000
_cell.length_c   1.000
_cell.angle_alpha   90.00
_cell.angle_beta   90.00
_cell.angle_gamma   90.00
#
_symmetry.space_group_name_H-M   'P 1'
#
loop_
_entity.id
_entity.type
_entity.pdbx_description
1 polymer ?
#
loop_
_entity_poly.entity_id
_entity_poly.type
_entity_poly.pdbx_seq_one_letter_code
_entity_poly.pdbx_strand_id
1 'polypeptide(L)'
;MSALGSGDSNHGNSSGLDPLNSYLSLPILISSKNEIEATGIPSQKTTAQQAAVFLLDSGMVGETAPMVQLFMQKMKEEGFRSMLKNQFIKHTDACVDDFLKGDVKSLFRNTKQLSKVVLNHFKPMIPKKFHQLWALGIESNAFYLKLCGSGGGGYILGFTENIDRAKKALKGHKIEVVYTF
;
A
#
# COMPACT_ATOMS: atom_id res chain seq x y z
N MET A 1 47.76 19.33 11.39
CA MET A 1 46.92 19.91 10.29
C MET A 1 46.04 18.80 9.76
N SER A 2 44.84 18.74 10.23
CA SER A 2 43.86 17.70 9.92
C SER A 2 42.83 18.28 8.97
N ALA A 3 42.73 17.70 7.78
CA ALA A 3 41.69 18.00 6.84
C ALA A 3 40.43 17.22 7.27
N LEU A 4 39.42 17.94 7.70
CA LEU A 4 38.05 17.43 7.91
C LEU A 4 37.39 17.27 6.54
N GLY A 5 37.20 16.03 6.12
CA GLY A 5 36.37 15.71 4.97
C GLY A 5 34.91 16.04 5.26
N SER A 6 34.35 16.90 4.44
CA SER A 6 32.89 17.16 4.39
C SER A 6 32.19 15.93 3.85
N GLY A 7 31.57 15.15 4.74
CA GLY A 7 30.66 14.10 4.35
C GLY A 7 29.35 14.72 3.86
N ASP A 8 29.09 14.60 2.58
CA ASP A 8 27.77 14.87 1.99
C ASP A 8 26.76 13.90 2.60
N SER A 9 26.01 14.38 3.58
CA SER A 9 24.84 13.69 4.11
C SER A 9 23.68 13.86 3.16
N ASN A 10 23.61 12.98 2.17
CA ASN A 10 22.42 12.81 1.33
C ASN A 10 21.30 12.13 2.15
N HIS A 11 20.78 12.81 3.15
CA HIS A 11 19.58 12.38 3.84
C HIS A 11 18.40 12.67 2.92
N GLY A 12 18.04 11.68 2.09
CA GLY A 12 16.77 11.68 1.40
C GLY A 12 15.64 11.92 2.41
N ASN A 13 14.58 12.61 2.00
CA ASN A 13 13.38 12.86 2.80
C ASN A 13 12.74 11.52 3.23
N SER A 14 13.24 10.92 4.30
CA SER A 14 12.62 9.76 4.94
C SER A 14 11.47 10.25 5.82
N SER A 15 10.35 9.54 5.77
CA SER A 15 9.22 9.81 6.68
C SER A 15 9.55 9.53 8.15
N GLY A 16 10.68 8.91 8.43
CA GLY A 16 11.07 8.47 9.78
C GLY A 16 10.30 7.25 10.29
N LEU A 17 9.34 6.74 9.52
CA LEU A 17 8.47 5.63 9.94
C LEU A 17 9.18 4.29 9.92
N ASP A 18 10.05 4.04 8.94
CA ASP A 18 10.78 2.78 8.83
C ASP A 18 11.73 2.56 10.02
N PRO A 19 12.53 3.55 10.45
CA PRO A 19 13.34 3.42 11.66
C PRO A 19 12.49 3.23 12.92
N LEU A 20 11.37 3.95 13.06
CA LEU A 20 10.49 3.85 14.21
C LEU A 20 9.86 2.46 14.32
N ASN A 21 9.32 1.94 13.22
CA ASN A 21 8.72 0.61 13.18
C ASN A 21 9.75 -0.49 13.49
N SER A 22 10.96 -0.36 12.95
CA SER A 22 12.06 -1.30 13.22
C SER A 22 12.49 -1.28 14.69
N TYR A 23 12.48 -0.11 15.33
CA TYR A 23 12.83 0.05 16.74
C TYR A 23 11.77 -0.55 17.67
N LEU A 24 10.49 -0.30 17.40
CA LEU A 24 9.39 -0.74 18.25
C LEU A 24 9.08 -2.23 18.10
N SER A 25 9.43 -2.84 16.97
CA SER A 25 9.11 -4.26 16.65
C SER A 25 7.63 -4.62 16.80
N LEU A 26 6.74 -3.64 16.73
CA LEU A 26 5.29 -3.76 16.87
C LEU A 26 4.60 -3.04 15.74
N PRO A 27 3.44 -3.53 15.28
CA PRO A 27 2.59 -2.78 14.36
C PRO A 27 2.20 -1.44 14.98
N ILE A 28 2.30 -0.37 14.18
CA ILE A 28 1.94 0.97 14.60
C ILE A 28 0.78 1.49 13.77
N LEU A 29 -0.18 2.11 14.45
CA LEU A 29 -1.27 2.85 13.84
C LEU A 29 -0.93 4.33 13.88
N ILE A 30 -0.98 4.98 12.73
CA ILE A 30 -0.77 6.43 12.61
C ILE A 30 -2.11 7.06 12.25
N SER A 31 -2.66 7.82 13.19
CA SER A 31 -3.91 8.53 12.97
C SER A 31 -3.70 9.82 12.16
N SER A 32 -4.80 10.37 11.63
CA SER A 32 -4.79 11.67 10.94
C SER A 32 -4.39 12.85 11.86
N LYS A 33 -4.35 12.63 13.17
CA LYS A 33 -3.91 13.60 14.17
C LYS A 33 -2.42 13.50 14.51
N ASN A 34 -1.65 12.71 13.75
CA ASN A 34 -0.24 12.40 14.04
C ASN A 34 -0.04 11.67 15.38
N GLU A 35 -1.07 11.07 15.92
CA GLU A 35 -0.98 10.17 17.06
C GLU A 35 -0.44 8.83 16.57
N ILE A 36 0.58 8.32 17.23
CA ILE A 36 1.19 7.03 16.93
C ILE A 36 0.81 6.10 18.07
N GLU A 37 0.10 5.04 17.73
CA GLU A 37 -0.36 4.04 18.69
C GLU A 37 0.18 2.67 18.31
N ALA A 38 0.66 1.91 19.30
CA ALA A 38 0.91 0.50 19.12
C ALA A 38 -0.43 -0.21 18.98
N THR A 39 -0.55 -1.07 17.97
CA THR A 39 -1.77 -1.84 17.74
C THR A 39 -1.47 -3.32 17.65
N GLY A 40 -2.45 -4.16 17.99
CA GLY A 40 -2.38 -5.59 17.76
C GLY A 40 -2.82 -5.94 16.34
N ILE A 41 -2.19 -6.95 15.76
CA ILE A 41 -2.73 -7.59 14.55
C ILE A 41 -3.86 -8.51 15.00
N PRO A 42 -5.04 -8.50 14.34
CA PRO A 42 -6.11 -9.43 14.67
C PRO A 42 -5.61 -10.88 14.66
N SER A 43 -6.00 -11.67 15.66
CA SER A 43 -5.61 -13.06 15.71
C SER A 43 -6.12 -13.81 14.48
N GLN A 44 -5.25 -14.60 13.87
CA GLN A 44 -5.60 -15.46 12.75
C GLN A 44 -6.65 -16.47 13.23
N LYS A 45 -7.87 -16.34 12.75
CA LYS A 45 -8.85 -17.41 12.88
C LYS A 45 -8.52 -18.41 11.79
N THR A 46 -8.23 -19.64 12.19
CA THR A 46 -8.00 -20.77 11.27
C THR A 46 -9.35 -21.11 10.61
N THR A 47 -9.77 -20.31 9.67
CA THR A 47 -10.90 -20.61 8.79
C THR A 47 -10.34 -21.18 7.50
N ALA A 48 -11.09 -22.08 6.87
CA ALA A 48 -10.73 -22.71 5.59
C ALA A 48 -10.60 -21.71 4.42
N GLN A 49 -10.77 -20.42 4.67
CA GLN A 49 -10.59 -19.37 3.69
C GLN A 49 -9.11 -18.96 3.66
N GLN A 50 -8.50 -19.16 2.52
CA GLN A 50 -7.10 -18.82 2.25
C GLN A 50 -6.96 -17.31 1.95
N ALA A 51 -7.62 -16.46 2.71
CA ALA A 51 -7.54 -15.03 2.57
C ALA A 51 -6.16 -14.54 3.06
N ALA A 52 -5.53 -13.66 2.29
CA ALA A 52 -4.16 -13.26 2.57
C ALA A 52 -3.85 -11.83 2.13
N VAL A 53 -2.82 -11.27 2.77
CA VAL A 53 -2.10 -10.08 2.30
C VAL A 53 -0.75 -10.54 1.77
N PHE A 54 -0.34 -10.00 0.63
CA PHE A 54 0.92 -10.36 -0.01
C PHE A 54 1.64 -9.12 -0.56
N LEU A 55 2.94 -9.22 -0.72
CA LEU A 55 3.77 -8.27 -1.45
C LEU A 55 4.00 -8.79 -2.87
N LEU A 56 3.80 -7.93 -3.84
CA LEU A 56 4.11 -8.17 -5.25
C LEU A 56 5.36 -7.36 -5.58
N ASP A 57 6.45 -8.05 -5.93
CA ASP A 57 7.70 -7.40 -6.34
C ASP A 57 7.54 -6.79 -7.73
N SER A 58 7.72 -5.48 -7.82
CA SER A 58 7.67 -4.82 -9.12
C SER A 58 8.92 -5.08 -9.97
N GLY A 59 10.02 -5.58 -9.39
CA GLY A 59 11.29 -5.73 -10.08
C GLY A 59 11.89 -4.40 -10.56
N MET A 60 11.47 -3.29 -9.97
CA MET A 60 11.92 -1.92 -10.31
C MET A 60 12.31 -1.20 -9.03
N VAL A 61 13.36 -0.39 -9.11
CA VAL A 61 13.69 0.53 -8.02
C VAL A 61 12.63 1.64 -7.99
N GLY A 62 12.08 1.92 -6.81
CA GLY A 62 11.15 3.01 -6.62
C GLY A 62 11.89 4.34 -6.44
N GLU A 63 11.41 5.39 -7.11
CA GLU A 63 11.93 6.75 -6.95
C GLU A 63 10.87 7.60 -6.26
N THR A 64 11.11 7.98 -5.01
CA THR A 64 10.14 8.74 -4.21
C THR A 64 9.95 10.16 -4.70
N ALA A 65 11.05 10.88 -5.01
CA ALA A 65 10.98 12.30 -5.33
C ALA A 65 10.10 12.64 -6.55
N PRO A 66 10.20 11.95 -7.71
CA PRO A 66 9.31 12.20 -8.84
C PRO A 66 7.84 11.93 -8.50
N MET A 67 7.55 10.90 -7.71
CA MET A 67 6.18 10.55 -7.34
C MET A 67 5.57 11.59 -6.40
N VAL A 68 6.34 12.10 -5.43
CA VAL A 68 5.91 13.20 -4.57
C VAL A 68 5.65 14.46 -5.37
N GLN A 69 6.52 14.81 -6.31
CA GLN A 69 6.31 15.98 -7.18
C GLN A 69 5.02 15.85 -7.98
N LEU A 70 4.78 14.68 -8.57
CA LEU A 70 3.55 14.38 -9.31
C LEU A 70 2.30 14.52 -8.42
N PHE A 71 2.36 13.99 -7.22
CA PHE A 71 1.28 14.11 -6.24
C PHE A 71 1.00 15.57 -5.88
N MET A 72 2.05 16.33 -5.55
CA MET A 72 1.93 17.76 -5.23
C MET A 72 1.39 18.59 -6.39
N GLN A 73 1.72 18.22 -7.64
CA GLN A 73 1.13 18.86 -8.82
C GLN A 73 -0.38 18.57 -8.90
N LYS A 74 -0.79 17.31 -8.72
CA LYS A 74 -2.22 16.93 -8.71
C LYS A 74 -2.99 17.58 -7.56
N MET A 75 -2.35 17.84 -6.43
CA MET A 75 -2.96 18.55 -5.30
C MET A 75 -3.37 19.99 -5.61
N LYS A 76 -2.90 20.58 -6.69
CA LYS A 76 -3.36 21.90 -7.15
C LYS A 76 -4.76 21.84 -7.78
N GLU A 77 -5.19 20.67 -8.24
CA GLU A 77 -6.50 20.43 -8.86
C GLU A 77 -7.58 20.23 -7.78
N GLU A 78 -8.66 21.01 -7.82
CA GLU A 78 -9.75 20.90 -6.85
C GLU A 78 -10.43 19.52 -6.92
N GLY A 79 -10.67 19.02 -8.12
CA GLY A 79 -11.25 17.69 -8.32
C GLY A 79 -10.43 16.57 -7.69
N PHE A 80 -9.09 16.66 -7.77
CA PHE A 80 -8.22 15.67 -7.13
C PHE A 80 -8.29 15.76 -5.61
N ARG A 81 -8.29 16.97 -5.02
CA ARG A 81 -8.45 17.14 -3.56
C ARG A 81 -9.80 16.60 -3.07
N SER A 82 -10.86 16.89 -3.82
CA SER A 82 -12.20 16.36 -3.51
C SER A 82 -12.25 14.82 -3.55
N MET A 83 -11.67 14.22 -4.57
CA MET A 83 -11.54 12.76 -4.69
C MET A 83 -10.73 12.17 -3.52
N LEU A 84 -9.60 12.80 -3.16
CA LEU A 84 -8.79 12.37 -2.02
C LEU A 84 -9.63 12.30 -0.74
N LYS A 85 -10.34 13.36 -0.41
CA LYS A 85 -11.17 13.45 0.80
C LYS A 85 -12.33 12.46 0.78
N ASN A 86 -13.07 12.42 -0.33
CA ASN A 86 -14.37 11.74 -0.37
C ASN A 86 -14.28 10.26 -0.78
N GLN A 87 -13.15 9.84 -1.35
CA GLN A 87 -12.96 8.47 -1.81
C GLN A 87 -11.71 7.83 -1.20
N PHE A 88 -10.52 8.40 -1.46
CA PHE A 88 -9.26 7.75 -1.07
C PHE A 88 -9.13 7.64 0.46
N ILE A 89 -9.23 8.75 1.19
CA ILE A 89 -9.14 8.77 2.65
C ILE A 89 -10.28 7.94 3.25
N LYS A 90 -11.51 8.17 2.82
CA LYS A 90 -12.68 7.42 3.31
C LYS A 90 -12.50 5.91 3.23
N HIS A 91 -12.04 5.38 2.09
CA HIS A 91 -11.82 3.93 1.94
C HIS A 91 -10.57 3.46 2.68
N THR A 92 -9.55 4.30 2.82
CA THR A 92 -8.37 3.98 3.63
C THR A 92 -8.74 3.82 5.09
N ASP A 93 -9.46 4.77 5.66
CA ASP A 93 -9.91 4.73 7.07
C ASP A 93 -10.82 3.51 7.31
N ALA A 94 -11.76 3.27 6.39
CA ALA A 94 -12.61 2.09 6.47
C ALA A 94 -11.81 0.77 6.40
N CYS A 95 -10.77 0.67 5.58
CA CYS A 95 -9.90 -0.51 5.54
C CYS A 95 -9.13 -0.71 6.85
N VAL A 96 -8.65 0.36 7.48
CA VAL A 96 -7.98 0.30 8.78
C VAL A 96 -8.95 -0.18 9.86
N ASP A 97 -10.13 0.43 9.94
CA ASP A 97 -11.17 0.06 10.90
C ASP A 97 -11.62 -1.39 10.75
N ASP A 98 -11.89 -1.83 9.52
CA ASP A 98 -12.30 -3.20 9.22
C ASP A 98 -11.21 -4.21 9.59
N PHE A 99 -9.94 -3.87 9.30
CA PHE A 99 -8.81 -4.71 9.66
C PHE A 99 -8.68 -4.86 11.19
N LEU A 100 -8.74 -3.76 11.95
CA LEU A 100 -8.63 -3.76 13.41
C LEU A 100 -9.80 -4.52 14.08
N LYS A 101 -10.99 -4.46 13.50
CA LYS A 101 -12.17 -5.20 13.97
C LYS A 101 -12.19 -6.67 13.55
N GLY A 102 -11.31 -7.08 12.64
CA GLY A 102 -11.31 -8.41 12.04
C GLY A 102 -12.50 -8.66 11.10
N ASP A 103 -13.14 -7.59 10.59
CA ASP A 103 -14.20 -7.71 9.58
C ASP A 103 -13.59 -7.87 8.17
N VAL A 104 -13.15 -9.09 7.90
CA VAL A 104 -12.47 -9.46 6.65
C VAL A 104 -13.35 -9.17 5.42
N LYS A 105 -14.67 -9.40 5.51
CA LYS A 105 -15.59 -9.19 4.39
C LYS A 105 -15.69 -7.70 4.00
N SER A 106 -15.84 -6.83 4.99
CA SER A 106 -15.87 -5.37 4.76
C SER A 106 -14.51 -4.87 4.28
N LEU A 107 -13.42 -5.37 4.87
CA LEU A 107 -12.04 -5.05 4.46
C LEU A 107 -11.83 -5.30 2.96
N PHE A 108 -12.19 -6.48 2.44
CA PHE A 108 -12.02 -6.79 1.02
C PHE A 108 -12.90 -5.92 0.12
N ARG A 109 -14.12 -5.62 0.54
CA ARG A 109 -15.01 -4.70 -0.18
C ARG A 109 -14.41 -3.29 -0.27
N ASN A 110 -13.91 -2.74 0.84
CA ASN A 110 -13.29 -1.41 0.89
C ASN A 110 -11.94 -1.39 0.17
N THR A 111 -11.11 -2.42 0.30
CA THR A 111 -9.85 -2.55 -0.45
C THR A 111 -10.09 -2.59 -1.95
N LYS A 112 -11.15 -3.27 -2.42
CA LYS A 112 -11.54 -3.24 -3.85
C LYS A 112 -11.84 -1.83 -4.33
N GLN A 113 -12.59 -1.03 -3.55
CA GLN A 113 -12.89 0.35 -3.92
C GLN A 113 -11.63 1.21 -3.90
N LEU A 114 -10.80 1.08 -2.88
CA LEU A 114 -9.52 1.77 -2.79
C LEU A 114 -8.60 1.43 -3.98
N SER A 115 -8.53 0.16 -4.37
CA SER A 115 -7.76 -0.30 -5.54
C SER A 115 -8.25 0.35 -6.84
N LYS A 116 -9.58 0.50 -7.02
CA LYS A 116 -10.16 1.22 -8.16
C LYS A 116 -9.78 2.70 -8.16
N VAL A 117 -9.88 3.35 -7.00
CA VAL A 117 -9.50 4.77 -6.85
C VAL A 117 -8.04 4.96 -7.21
N VAL A 118 -7.15 4.06 -6.74
CA VAL A 118 -5.72 4.13 -7.07
C VAL A 118 -5.48 3.94 -8.56
N LEU A 119 -6.10 2.95 -9.19
CA LEU A 119 -5.95 2.74 -10.65
C LEU A 119 -6.42 3.94 -11.47
N ASN A 120 -7.51 4.58 -11.07
CA ASN A 120 -8.11 5.67 -11.83
C ASN A 120 -7.39 7.02 -11.65
N HIS A 121 -6.94 7.31 -10.43
CA HIS A 121 -6.46 8.65 -10.08
C HIS A 121 -4.96 8.72 -9.82
N PHE A 122 -4.31 7.60 -9.51
CA PHE A 122 -2.88 7.49 -9.24
C PHE A 122 -2.14 6.67 -10.31
N LYS A 123 -2.77 6.44 -11.45
CA LYS A 123 -2.21 5.60 -12.53
C LYS A 123 -0.77 5.95 -12.92
N PRO A 124 -0.33 7.22 -12.98
CA PRO A 124 1.07 7.55 -13.28
C PRO A 124 2.06 7.10 -12.20
N MET A 125 1.60 6.84 -10.95
CA MET A 125 2.41 6.34 -9.85
C MET A 125 2.50 4.80 -9.83
N ILE A 126 1.68 4.14 -10.64
CA ILE A 126 1.72 2.69 -10.84
C ILE A 126 2.67 2.38 -11.99
N PRO A 127 3.69 1.49 -11.84
CA PRO A 127 4.54 1.10 -12.94
C PRO A 127 3.71 0.57 -14.12
N LYS A 128 3.95 1.09 -15.33
CA LYS A 128 3.11 0.85 -16.52
C LYS A 128 2.81 -0.62 -16.78
N LYS A 129 3.77 -1.52 -16.54
CA LYS A 129 3.60 -2.95 -16.74
C LYS A 129 2.56 -3.60 -15.84
N PHE A 130 2.16 -2.94 -14.73
CA PHE A 130 1.14 -3.44 -13.80
C PHE A 130 -0.27 -2.89 -14.05
N HIS A 131 -0.46 -1.93 -14.99
CA HIS A 131 -1.78 -1.35 -15.23
C HIS A 131 -2.83 -2.40 -15.64
N GLN A 132 -2.49 -3.29 -16.57
CA GLN A 132 -3.40 -4.34 -17.01
C GLN A 132 -3.62 -5.40 -15.92
N LEU A 133 -2.55 -5.77 -15.22
CA LEU A 133 -2.63 -6.71 -14.10
C LEU A 133 -3.51 -6.19 -12.96
N TRP A 134 -3.39 -4.90 -12.67
CA TRP A 134 -4.22 -4.22 -11.66
C TRP A 134 -5.71 -4.26 -12.02
N ALA A 135 -6.04 -3.91 -13.25
CA ALA A 135 -7.41 -4.00 -13.79
C ALA A 135 -7.94 -5.43 -13.74
N LEU A 136 -7.15 -6.40 -14.19
CA LEU A 136 -7.49 -7.84 -14.14
C LEU A 136 -7.84 -8.29 -12.72
N GLY A 137 -7.06 -7.91 -11.72
CA GLY A 137 -7.32 -8.26 -10.32
C GLY A 137 -8.68 -7.76 -9.83
N ILE A 138 -9.01 -6.50 -10.15
CA ILE A 138 -10.29 -5.88 -9.80
C ILE A 138 -11.47 -6.55 -10.50
N GLU A 139 -11.36 -6.79 -11.80
CA GLU A 139 -12.42 -7.36 -12.65
C GLU A 139 -12.72 -8.81 -12.30
N SER A 140 -11.66 -9.60 -12.12
CA SER A 140 -11.78 -11.03 -11.78
C SER A 140 -12.11 -11.28 -10.31
N ASN A 141 -11.99 -10.28 -9.43
CA ASN A 141 -12.01 -10.41 -7.98
C ASN A 141 -10.97 -11.42 -7.46
N ALA A 142 -9.86 -11.60 -8.16
CA ALA A 142 -8.81 -12.50 -7.74
C ALA A 142 -7.90 -11.86 -6.69
N PHE A 143 -7.67 -10.55 -6.81
CA PHE A 143 -6.87 -9.76 -5.87
C PHE A 143 -7.12 -8.27 -6.06
N TYR A 144 -6.74 -7.48 -5.06
CA TYR A 144 -6.81 -6.03 -5.07
C TYR A 144 -5.45 -5.46 -4.65
N LEU A 145 -4.95 -4.50 -5.42
CA LEU A 145 -3.62 -3.94 -5.23
C LEU A 145 -3.69 -2.53 -4.63
N LYS A 146 -2.65 -2.17 -3.88
CA LYS A 146 -2.43 -0.86 -3.28
C LYS A 146 -0.94 -0.51 -3.36
N LEU A 147 -0.64 0.75 -3.66
CA LEU A 147 0.75 1.22 -3.63
C LEU A 147 1.31 1.17 -2.20
N CYS A 148 2.57 0.75 -2.08
CA CYS A 148 3.38 0.92 -0.88
C CYS A 148 4.13 2.25 -0.98
N GLY A 149 3.93 3.13 -0.01
CA GLY A 149 4.54 4.45 -0.03
C GLY A 149 4.16 5.28 -1.26
N SER A 150 5.13 5.93 -1.88
CA SER A 150 4.93 6.84 -3.02
C SER A 150 4.58 6.14 -4.34
N GLY A 151 4.78 4.83 -4.46
CA GLY A 151 4.67 4.13 -5.73
C GLY A 151 5.90 4.28 -6.61
N GLY A 152 5.74 4.16 -7.93
CA GLY A 152 6.83 4.27 -8.91
C GLY A 152 7.70 3.02 -9.06
N GLY A 153 7.66 2.08 -8.11
CA GLY A 153 8.48 0.85 -8.09
C GLY A 153 8.45 0.19 -6.72
N GLY A 154 9.42 -0.68 -6.44
CA GLY A 154 9.50 -1.44 -5.20
C GLY A 154 8.38 -2.48 -5.09
N TYR A 155 7.81 -2.64 -3.90
CA TYR A 155 6.73 -3.57 -3.65
C TYR A 155 5.35 -2.91 -3.82
N ILE A 156 4.39 -3.73 -4.24
CA ILE A 156 2.97 -3.39 -4.30
C ILE A 156 2.25 -4.31 -3.31
N LEU A 157 1.42 -3.75 -2.43
CA LEU A 157 0.64 -4.51 -1.46
C LEU A 157 -0.57 -5.12 -2.15
N GLY A 158 -0.80 -6.40 -1.94
CA GLY A 158 -1.93 -7.13 -2.50
C GLY A 158 -2.79 -7.78 -1.42
N PHE A 159 -4.09 -7.81 -1.67
CA PHE A 159 -5.11 -8.44 -0.83
C PHE A 159 -5.90 -9.44 -1.66
N THR A 160 -6.18 -10.60 -1.11
CA THR A 160 -6.96 -11.64 -1.77
C THR A 160 -7.81 -12.44 -0.78
N GLU A 161 -9.01 -12.78 -1.19
CA GLU A 161 -9.86 -13.72 -0.45
C GLU A 161 -9.45 -15.18 -0.67
N ASN A 162 -8.64 -15.44 -1.72
CA ASN A 162 -8.14 -16.76 -2.02
C ASN A 162 -6.75 -16.69 -2.64
N ILE A 163 -5.73 -17.10 -1.87
CA ILE A 163 -4.33 -16.98 -2.28
C ILE A 163 -3.98 -17.86 -3.49
N ASP A 164 -4.60 -19.02 -3.63
CA ASP A 164 -4.32 -19.90 -4.78
C ASP A 164 -4.88 -19.31 -6.08
N ARG A 165 -6.05 -18.68 -6.00
CA ARG A 165 -6.62 -17.95 -7.14
C ARG A 165 -5.75 -16.74 -7.51
N ALA A 166 -5.26 -16.01 -6.52
CA ALA A 166 -4.33 -14.90 -6.74
C ALA A 166 -3.02 -15.38 -7.36
N LYS A 167 -2.41 -16.46 -6.85
CA LYS A 167 -1.18 -17.06 -7.40
C LYS A 167 -1.35 -17.47 -8.86
N LYS A 168 -2.50 -18.06 -9.22
CA LYS A 168 -2.79 -18.43 -10.63
C LYS A 168 -2.87 -17.18 -11.52
N ALA A 169 -3.56 -16.13 -11.08
CA ALA A 169 -3.70 -14.90 -11.85
C ALA A 169 -2.40 -14.09 -11.93
N LEU A 170 -1.52 -14.22 -10.93
CA LEU A 170 -0.21 -13.58 -10.85
C LEU A 170 0.94 -14.49 -11.35
N LYS A 171 0.62 -15.54 -12.10
CA LYS A 171 1.66 -16.45 -12.64
C LYS A 171 2.74 -15.68 -13.39
N GLY A 172 4.00 -15.93 -13.06
CA GLY A 172 5.16 -15.23 -13.62
C GLY A 172 5.58 -13.98 -12.85
N HIS A 173 4.87 -13.61 -11.80
CA HIS A 173 5.26 -12.54 -10.88
C HIS A 173 5.74 -13.12 -9.55
N LYS A 174 6.72 -12.46 -8.94
CA LYS A 174 7.21 -12.82 -7.61
C LYS A 174 6.28 -12.19 -6.57
N ILE A 175 5.65 -13.04 -5.75
CA ILE A 175 4.81 -12.62 -4.65
C ILE A 175 5.26 -13.30 -3.35
N GLU A 176 5.10 -12.60 -2.24
CA GLU A 176 5.41 -13.07 -0.89
C GLU A 176 4.18 -12.84 0.01
N VAL A 177 3.67 -13.89 0.62
CA VAL A 177 2.55 -13.79 1.57
C VAL A 177 3.10 -13.30 2.89
N VAL A 178 2.57 -12.17 3.37
CA VAL A 178 3.02 -11.52 4.62
C VAL A 178 2.02 -11.66 5.75
N TYR A 179 0.76 -11.97 5.44
CA TYR A 179 -0.29 -12.19 6.44
C TYR A 179 -1.41 -13.08 5.89
N THR A 180 -1.99 -13.91 6.75
CA THR A 180 -3.18 -14.73 6.47
C THR A 180 -4.27 -14.44 7.50
N PHE A 181 -5.52 -14.33 7.04
CA PHE A 181 -6.68 -14.04 7.89
C PHE A 181 -7.25 -15.31 8.51
#